data_e3218805b60d1952ee1ea0f4c7217036
#
_entry.id   e3218805b60d1952ee1ea0f4c7217036
#
_cell.length_a   1.000
_cell.length_b   1.000
_cell.length_c   1.000
_cell.angle_alpha   90.00
_cell.angle_beta   90.00
_cell.angle_gamma   90.00
#
_symmetry.space_group_name_H-M   'P 1'
#
loop_
_entity.id
_entity.type
_entity.pdbx_description
1 polymer ?
#
loop_
_entity_poly.entity_id
_entity_poly.type
_entity_poly.pdbx_seq_one_letter_code
_entity_poly.pdbx_strand_id
1 'polypeptide(L)'
;IEFMDKNFQVVLCAGAPDTPEIAREMKTAVERARRARDGIIWIDQMIDKRSVIQLYSHAGVFCCPSIYEPFGIINLEAMACETAVVASKVGGIKEVVIDGETGFLVPIAQMKESPFEPLHPEKFARDLAVKINELMRDEKLRARFGKAGRLRAEEKFSWRAIAKETKTLYQSLVRDRIGQAQTTS
;
A
#
# COMPACT_ATOMS: atom_id res chain seq x y z
N ILE A 1 -0.44 -12.00 10.55
CA ILE A 1 -1.32 -11.74 11.72
C ILE A 1 -0.79 -12.46 12.96
N GLU A 2 -0.35 -13.71 12.87
CA GLU A 2 0.11 -14.53 14.00
C GLU A 2 1.35 -13.93 14.72
N PHE A 3 2.21 -13.20 13.99
CA PHE A 3 3.43 -12.58 14.52
C PHE A 3 3.24 -11.13 15.00
N MET A 4 2.05 -10.58 14.86
CA MET A 4 1.71 -9.24 15.35
C MET A 4 1.38 -9.27 16.84
N ASP A 5 1.62 -8.16 17.53
CA ASP A 5 1.21 -8.00 18.92
C ASP A 5 -0.29 -8.22 19.09
N LYS A 6 -0.66 -9.04 20.08
CA LYS A 6 -2.06 -9.43 20.31
C LYS A 6 -2.96 -8.28 20.79
N ASN A 7 -2.35 -7.22 21.29
CA ASN A 7 -3.10 -6.04 21.77
C ASN A 7 -3.61 -5.13 20.64
N PHE A 8 -3.19 -5.36 19.39
CA PHE A 8 -3.65 -4.57 18.24
C PHE A 8 -4.85 -5.25 17.59
N GLN A 9 -5.84 -4.43 17.25
CA GLN A 9 -6.96 -4.86 16.42
C GLN A 9 -6.52 -4.94 14.96
N VAL A 10 -6.98 -5.96 14.24
CA VAL A 10 -6.74 -6.14 12.81
C VAL A 10 -8.07 -6.10 12.07
N VAL A 11 -8.21 -5.17 11.13
CA VAL A 11 -9.37 -5.07 10.25
C VAL A 11 -8.96 -5.57 8.86
N LEU A 12 -9.58 -6.63 8.42
CA LEU A 12 -9.45 -7.17 7.07
C LEU A 12 -10.63 -6.64 6.24
N CYS A 13 -10.38 -5.65 5.40
CA CYS A 13 -11.34 -5.14 4.44
C CYS A 13 -11.02 -5.79 3.09
N ALA A 14 -11.43 -7.03 2.93
CA ALA A 14 -11.29 -7.81 1.72
C ALA A 14 -12.70 -8.07 1.18
N GLY A 15 -13.05 -7.36 0.11
CA GLY A 15 -14.36 -7.45 -0.54
C GLY A 15 -14.73 -8.87 -1.00
N ALA A 16 -15.85 -9.01 -1.69
CA ALA A 16 -16.31 -10.30 -2.16
C ALA A 16 -15.23 -11.00 -2.99
N PRO A 17 -14.83 -12.23 -2.63
CA PRO A 17 -13.86 -13.00 -3.39
C PRO A 17 -14.37 -13.31 -4.79
N ASP A 18 -13.46 -13.30 -5.78
CA ASP A 18 -13.80 -13.50 -7.19
C ASP A 18 -14.33 -14.92 -7.48
N THR A 19 -13.92 -15.92 -6.68
CA THR A 19 -14.36 -17.29 -6.85
C THR A 19 -14.77 -17.94 -5.51
N PRO A 20 -15.63 -18.98 -5.55
CA PRO A 20 -15.99 -19.74 -4.34
C PRO A 20 -14.79 -20.40 -3.65
N GLU A 21 -13.74 -20.75 -4.40
CA GLU A 21 -12.50 -21.34 -3.88
C GLU A 21 -11.77 -20.33 -3.02
N ILE A 22 -11.52 -19.13 -3.56
CA ILE A 22 -10.87 -18.00 -2.84
C ILE A 22 -11.71 -17.64 -1.61
N ALA A 23 -13.04 -17.64 -1.72
CA ALA A 23 -13.93 -17.39 -0.58
C ALA A 23 -13.71 -18.39 0.56
N ARG A 24 -13.59 -19.68 0.24
CA ARG A 24 -13.35 -20.73 1.23
C ARG A 24 -11.96 -20.61 1.87
N GLU A 25 -10.93 -20.31 1.08
CA GLU A 25 -9.58 -20.10 1.58
C GLU A 25 -9.52 -18.91 2.54
N MET A 26 -10.08 -17.76 2.15
CA MET A 26 -10.17 -16.57 3.01
C MET A 26 -10.90 -16.85 4.32
N LYS A 27 -12.06 -17.49 4.24
CA LYS A 27 -12.84 -17.86 5.45
C LYS A 27 -12.01 -18.73 6.37
N THR A 28 -11.39 -19.78 5.85
CA THR A 28 -10.54 -20.69 6.62
C THR A 28 -9.36 -19.95 7.27
N ALA A 29 -8.71 -19.05 6.52
CA ALA A 29 -7.61 -18.26 7.03
C ALA A 29 -8.03 -17.30 8.15
N VAL A 30 -9.19 -16.64 8.01
CA VAL A 30 -9.75 -15.75 9.03
C VAL A 30 -10.16 -16.53 10.29
N GLU A 31 -10.79 -17.68 10.13
CA GLU A 31 -11.16 -18.55 11.26
C GLU A 31 -9.92 -19.04 12.01
N ARG A 32 -8.86 -19.43 11.29
CA ARG A 32 -7.57 -19.77 11.90
C ARG A 32 -6.97 -18.59 12.67
N ALA A 33 -6.98 -17.40 12.09
CA ALA A 33 -6.49 -16.20 12.76
C ALA A 33 -7.27 -15.88 14.04
N ARG A 34 -8.60 -15.99 14.02
CA ARG A 34 -9.47 -15.78 15.17
C ARG A 34 -9.25 -16.80 16.30
N ARG A 35 -8.81 -18.02 15.97
CA ARG A 35 -8.41 -19.01 16.99
C ARG A 35 -7.07 -18.69 17.65
N ALA A 36 -6.18 -18.02 16.91
CA ALA A 36 -4.85 -17.68 17.39
C ALA A 36 -4.81 -16.39 18.22
N ARG A 37 -5.75 -15.45 17.96
CA ARG A 37 -5.84 -14.17 18.67
C ARG A 37 -7.24 -13.54 18.57
N ASP A 38 -7.56 -12.70 19.55
CA ASP A 38 -8.71 -11.81 19.50
C ASP A 38 -8.47 -10.58 18.62
N GLY A 39 -9.51 -9.77 18.42
CA GLY A 39 -9.43 -8.49 17.73
C GLY A 39 -9.31 -8.60 16.21
N ILE A 40 -9.74 -9.69 15.58
CA ILE A 40 -9.83 -9.86 14.13
C ILE A 40 -11.24 -9.52 13.65
N ILE A 41 -11.35 -8.41 12.92
CA ILE A 41 -12.57 -7.99 12.24
C ILE A 41 -12.40 -8.26 10.75
N TRP A 42 -13.35 -8.95 10.15
CA TRP A 42 -13.38 -9.19 8.71
C TRP A 42 -14.64 -8.57 8.12
N ILE A 43 -14.44 -7.68 7.15
CA ILE A 43 -15.46 -7.06 6.32
C ILE A 43 -15.38 -7.79 4.97
N ASP A 44 -16.29 -8.72 4.76
CA ASP A 44 -16.32 -9.66 3.62
C ASP A 44 -17.18 -9.18 2.45
N GLN A 45 -17.60 -7.92 2.49
CA GLN A 45 -18.41 -7.28 1.45
C GLN A 45 -17.75 -6.01 0.94
N MET A 46 -18.14 -5.61 -0.26
CA MET A 46 -17.76 -4.31 -0.79
C MET A 46 -18.41 -3.20 0.03
N ILE A 47 -17.62 -2.26 0.46
CA ILE A 47 -18.08 -1.07 1.19
C ILE A 47 -17.91 0.19 0.33
N ASP A 48 -18.68 1.21 0.64
CA ASP A 48 -18.62 2.49 -0.07
C ASP A 48 -17.33 3.24 0.20
N LYS A 49 -16.98 4.16 -0.72
CA LYS A 49 -15.73 4.94 -0.65
C LYS A 49 -15.58 5.74 0.64
N ARG A 50 -16.67 6.26 1.19
CA ARG A 50 -16.65 7.03 2.43
C ARG A 50 -16.25 6.16 3.60
N SER A 51 -16.79 4.95 3.68
CA SER A 51 -16.43 3.95 4.69
C SER A 51 -14.97 3.52 4.58
N VAL A 52 -14.45 3.34 3.35
CA VAL A 52 -13.02 3.05 3.12
C VAL A 52 -12.14 4.19 3.63
N ILE A 53 -12.49 5.45 3.33
CA ILE A 53 -11.75 6.62 3.83
C ILE A 53 -11.75 6.67 5.37
N GLN A 54 -12.88 6.34 6.01
CA GLN A 54 -12.95 6.27 7.47
C GLN A 54 -12.02 5.19 8.02
N LEU A 55 -11.96 4.01 7.39
CA LEU A 55 -11.03 2.95 7.78
C LEU A 55 -9.58 3.42 7.69
N TYR A 56 -9.18 4.04 6.59
CA TYR A 56 -7.83 4.60 6.46
C TYR A 56 -7.56 5.66 7.54
N SER A 57 -8.45 6.64 7.70
CA SER A 57 -8.23 7.78 8.61
C SER A 57 -8.14 7.37 10.09
N HIS A 58 -8.70 6.22 10.48
CA HIS A 58 -8.66 5.73 11.84
C HIS A 58 -7.70 4.56 12.05
N ALA A 59 -7.08 4.05 10.98
CA ALA A 59 -6.09 3.01 11.08
C ALA A 59 -4.78 3.56 11.67
N GLY A 60 -4.20 2.85 12.63
CA GLY A 60 -2.84 3.16 13.08
C GLY A 60 -1.81 2.89 12.00
N VAL A 61 -1.95 1.77 11.28
CA VAL A 61 -1.08 1.35 10.19
C VAL A 61 -1.92 0.73 9.09
N PHE A 62 -1.67 1.08 7.85
CA PHE A 62 -2.18 0.37 6.68
C PHE A 62 -1.15 -0.65 6.21
N CYS A 63 -1.56 -1.91 6.03
CA CYS A 63 -0.70 -2.99 5.55
C CYS A 63 -1.13 -3.45 4.16
N CYS A 64 -0.19 -3.40 3.20
CA CYS A 64 -0.39 -3.88 1.83
C CYS A 64 0.61 -5.00 1.50
N PRO A 65 0.29 -6.28 1.78
CA PRO A 65 1.18 -7.41 1.58
C PRO A 65 1.08 -8.01 0.17
N SER A 66 0.81 -7.20 -0.84
CA SER A 66 0.66 -7.65 -2.24
C SER A 66 1.91 -8.37 -2.73
N ILE A 67 1.75 -9.50 -3.41
CA ILE A 67 2.84 -10.21 -4.10
C ILE A 67 3.06 -9.66 -5.53
N TYR A 68 2.05 -9.04 -6.09
CA TYR A 68 2.07 -8.33 -7.36
C TYR A 68 1.21 -7.07 -7.26
N GLU A 69 1.75 -5.91 -7.62
CA GLU A 69 1.04 -4.64 -7.58
C GLU A 69 1.55 -3.72 -8.68
N PRO A 70 0.75 -3.45 -9.72
CA PRO A 70 1.18 -2.60 -10.85
C PRO A 70 1.55 -1.20 -10.44
N PHE A 71 0.80 -0.57 -9.52
CA PHE A 71 1.03 0.80 -9.08
C PHE A 71 0.91 0.98 -7.56
N GLY A 72 -0.19 0.56 -6.95
CA GLY A 72 -0.40 0.67 -5.50
C GLY A 72 -1.28 1.85 -5.08
N ILE A 73 -2.38 2.10 -5.80
CA ILE A 73 -3.34 3.19 -5.50
C ILE A 73 -3.82 3.14 -4.05
N ILE A 74 -4.07 1.96 -3.50
CA ILE A 74 -4.53 1.80 -2.13
C ILE A 74 -3.52 2.32 -1.08
N ASN A 75 -2.22 2.26 -1.40
CA ASN A 75 -1.18 2.87 -0.56
C ASN A 75 -1.26 4.40 -0.61
N LEU A 76 -1.51 4.99 -1.79
CA LEU A 76 -1.73 6.43 -1.93
C LEU A 76 -2.98 6.91 -1.18
N GLU A 77 -4.05 6.13 -1.21
CA GLU A 77 -5.27 6.44 -0.47
C GLU A 77 -5.03 6.46 1.04
N ALA A 78 -4.31 5.47 1.56
CA ALA A 78 -3.91 5.44 2.97
C ALA A 78 -3.00 6.62 3.33
N MET A 79 -1.97 6.90 2.50
CA MET A 79 -1.07 8.05 2.67
C MET A 79 -1.83 9.38 2.64
N ALA A 80 -2.79 9.54 1.73
CA ALA A 80 -3.65 10.72 1.66
C ALA A 80 -4.52 10.93 2.92
N CYS A 81 -4.76 9.88 3.69
CA CYS A 81 -5.43 9.93 5.00
C CYS A 81 -4.46 10.08 6.18
N GLU A 82 -3.19 10.41 5.95
CA GLU A 82 -2.12 10.48 6.95
C GLU A 82 -1.85 9.16 7.68
N THR A 83 -2.16 8.03 7.04
CA THR A 83 -1.94 6.71 7.62
C THR A 83 -0.57 6.18 7.21
N ALA A 84 0.24 5.78 8.18
CA ALA A 84 1.53 5.16 7.92
C ALA A 84 1.36 3.80 7.21
N VAL A 85 2.20 3.53 6.23
CA VAL A 85 2.11 2.34 5.37
C VAL A 85 3.21 1.34 5.69
N VAL A 86 2.85 0.05 5.75
CA VAL A 86 3.78 -1.07 5.66
C VAL A 86 3.39 -1.91 4.46
N ALA A 87 4.25 -2.01 3.46
CA ALA A 87 3.92 -2.69 2.22
C ALA A 87 5.05 -3.59 1.71
N SER A 88 4.71 -4.52 0.83
CA SER A 88 5.70 -5.31 0.10
C SER A 88 6.54 -4.45 -0.82
N LYS A 89 7.83 -4.76 -0.95
CA LYS A 89 8.73 -4.07 -1.88
C LYS A 89 8.60 -4.63 -3.30
N VAL A 90 7.42 -4.51 -3.91
CA VAL A 90 7.11 -5.05 -5.25
C VAL A 90 6.53 -3.98 -6.17
N GLY A 91 6.64 -4.21 -7.48
CA GLY A 91 5.99 -3.43 -8.53
C GLY A 91 6.06 -1.91 -8.32
N GLY A 92 4.94 -1.24 -8.57
CA GLY A 92 4.78 0.20 -8.44
C GLY A 92 4.69 0.71 -7.00
N ILE A 93 4.52 -0.15 -6.00
CA ILE A 93 4.55 0.28 -4.58
C ILE A 93 5.85 1.03 -4.26
N LYS A 94 6.97 0.63 -4.85
CA LYS A 94 8.29 1.28 -4.69
C LYS A 94 8.34 2.72 -5.21
N GLU A 95 7.44 3.08 -6.11
CA GLU A 95 7.32 4.44 -6.65
C GLU A 95 6.45 5.31 -5.75
N VAL A 96 5.51 4.69 -5.05
CA VAL A 96 4.55 5.35 -4.16
C VAL A 96 5.13 5.57 -2.78
N VAL A 97 5.61 4.52 -2.13
CA VAL A 97 6.12 4.53 -0.75
C VAL A 97 7.63 4.70 -0.74
N ILE A 98 8.13 5.67 0.05
CA ILE A 98 9.57 5.85 0.31
C ILE A 98 9.90 5.15 1.62
N ASP A 99 10.75 4.12 1.53
CA ASP A 99 11.15 3.30 2.68
C ASP A 99 11.86 4.13 3.76
N GLY A 100 11.37 4.03 5.01
CA GLY A 100 11.91 4.77 6.16
C GLY A 100 11.49 6.24 6.24
N GLU A 101 10.72 6.74 5.26
CA GLU A 101 10.26 8.14 5.21
C GLU A 101 8.72 8.26 5.23
N THR A 102 8.02 7.59 4.31
CA THR A 102 6.54 7.62 4.22
C THR A 102 5.89 6.31 4.64
N GLY A 103 6.70 5.30 4.92
CA GLY A 103 6.29 3.96 5.31
C GLY A 103 7.47 3.01 5.37
N PHE A 104 7.20 1.72 5.53
CA PHE A 104 8.18 0.67 5.40
C PHE A 104 7.91 -0.21 4.19
N LEU A 105 8.96 -0.51 3.42
CA LEU A 105 8.94 -1.47 2.32
C LEU A 105 9.65 -2.77 2.75
N VAL A 106 8.87 -3.83 2.84
CA VAL A 106 9.37 -5.15 3.25
C VAL A 106 9.77 -5.97 2.02
N PRO A 107 11.06 -6.34 1.88
CA PRO A 107 11.51 -7.17 0.78
C PRO A 107 10.83 -8.54 0.77
N ILE A 108 10.51 -9.03 -0.41
CA ILE A 108 9.95 -10.35 -0.62
C ILE A 108 10.80 -11.11 -1.63
N ALA A 109 11.26 -12.30 -1.26
CA ALA A 109 11.83 -13.26 -2.19
C ALA A 109 10.69 -14.06 -2.80
N GLN A 110 10.50 -13.95 -4.13
CA GLN A 110 9.38 -14.55 -4.83
C GLN A 110 9.79 -15.19 -6.15
N MET A 111 8.93 -16.00 -6.71
CA MET A 111 9.08 -16.57 -8.04
C MET A 111 9.21 -15.45 -9.08
N LYS A 112 10.01 -15.68 -10.13
CA LYS A 112 10.22 -14.68 -11.19
C LYS A 112 9.05 -14.59 -12.16
N GLU A 113 8.24 -15.64 -12.23
CA GLU A 113 7.11 -15.79 -13.14
C GLU A 113 5.81 -15.95 -12.33
N SER A 114 4.68 -15.69 -12.99
CA SER A 114 3.35 -15.94 -12.41
C SER A 114 3.28 -17.38 -11.84
N PRO A 115 2.71 -17.55 -10.66
CA PRO A 115 1.90 -16.62 -9.87
C PRO A 115 2.69 -15.69 -8.90
N PHE A 116 4.00 -15.54 -9.01
CA PHE A 116 4.85 -14.69 -8.18
C PHE A 116 4.82 -15.01 -6.68
N GLU A 117 4.53 -16.27 -6.34
CA GLU A 117 4.41 -16.71 -4.97
C GLU A 117 5.70 -16.46 -4.16
N PRO A 118 5.57 -16.14 -2.87
CA PRO A 118 6.71 -15.99 -1.99
C PRO A 118 7.47 -17.32 -1.85
N LEU A 119 8.79 -17.28 -2.01
CA LEU A 119 9.65 -18.46 -1.78
C LEU A 119 9.75 -18.81 -0.29
N HIS A 120 9.60 -17.80 0.59
CA HIS A 120 9.68 -17.94 2.03
C HIS A 120 8.52 -17.18 2.71
N PRO A 121 7.26 -17.67 2.59
CA PRO A 121 6.06 -16.93 3.02
C PRO A 121 6.07 -16.64 4.53
N GLU A 122 6.54 -17.57 5.35
CA GLU A 122 6.59 -17.36 6.80
C GLU A 122 7.61 -16.27 7.18
N LYS A 123 8.79 -16.26 6.54
CA LYS A 123 9.78 -15.21 6.76
C LYS A 123 9.21 -13.84 6.38
N PHE A 124 8.60 -13.73 5.22
CA PHE A 124 7.97 -12.49 4.77
C PHE A 124 6.86 -12.03 5.74
N ALA A 125 6.02 -12.94 6.22
CA ALA A 125 4.99 -12.62 7.20
C ALA A 125 5.58 -12.11 8.54
N ARG A 126 6.71 -12.68 8.99
CA ARG A 126 7.44 -12.21 10.19
C ARG A 126 8.02 -10.82 9.96
N ASP A 127 8.68 -10.60 8.83
CA ASP A 127 9.30 -9.31 8.48
C ASP A 127 8.23 -8.20 8.41
N LEU A 128 7.07 -8.46 7.80
CA LEU A 128 5.92 -7.55 7.82
C LEU A 128 5.45 -7.24 9.24
N ALA A 129 5.26 -8.27 10.06
CA ALA A 129 4.80 -8.11 11.44
C ALA A 129 5.78 -7.30 12.28
N VAL A 130 7.09 -7.47 12.08
CA VAL A 130 8.12 -6.66 12.76
C VAL A 130 7.91 -5.17 12.45
N LYS A 131 7.70 -4.81 11.18
CA LYS A 131 7.52 -3.42 10.77
C LYS A 131 6.18 -2.83 11.22
N ILE A 132 5.12 -3.63 11.22
CA ILE A 132 3.83 -3.22 11.77
C ILE A 132 3.94 -2.98 13.28
N ASN A 133 4.54 -3.92 14.02
CA ASN A 133 4.72 -3.79 15.47
C ASN A 133 5.58 -2.57 15.83
N GLU A 134 6.64 -2.28 15.04
CA GLU A 134 7.49 -1.10 15.20
C GLU A 134 6.65 0.19 15.12
N LEU A 135 5.87 0.37 14.06
CA LEU A 135 5.01 1.55 13.90
C LEU A 135 3.89 1.62 14.92
N MET A 136 3.30 0.49 15.29
CA MET A 136 2.22 0.48 16.27
C MET A 136 2.69 0.86 17.67
N ARG A 137 3.95 0.57 18.01
CA ARG A 137 4.54 0.92 19.31
C ARG A 137 5.11 2.35 19.35
N ASP A 138 5.52 2.90 18.20
CA ASP A 138 6.10 4.25 18.11
C ASP A 138 5.10 5.23 17.44
N GLU A 139 4.32 5.89 18.25
CA GLU A 139 3.33 6.88 17.80
C GLU A 139 3.98 8.07 17.07
N LYS A 140 5.18 8.51 17.51
CA LYS A 140 5.87 9.64 16.88
C LYS A 140 6.37 9.28 15.49
N LEU A 141 6.93 8.09 15.33
CA LEU A 141 7.37 7.57 14.04
C LEU A 141 6.16 7.40 13.10
N ARG A 142 5.09 6.82 13.60
CA ARG A 142 3.84 6.62 12.87
C ARG A 142 3.26 7.94 12.37
N ALA A 143 3.15 8.95 13.24
CA ALA A 143 2.66 10.27 12.87
C ALA A 143 3.59 10.98 11.87
N ARG A 144 4.91 10.82 12.00
CA ARG A 144 5.88 11.35 11.04
C ARG A 144 5.68 10.75 9.65
N PHE A 145 5.56 9.42 9.57
CA PHE A 145 5.35 8.72 8.30
C PHE A 145 4.00 9.10 7.67
N GLY A 146 2.94 9.18 8.45
CA GLY A 146 1.62 9.60 7.97
C GLY A 146 1.65 10.99 7.34
N LYS A 147 2.23 11.98 8.04
CA LYS A 147 2.37 13.36 7.52
C LYS A 147 3.23 13.43 6.26
N ALA A 148 4.38 12.76 6.25
CA ALA A 148 5.25 12.70 5.07
C ALA A 148 4.54 12.01 3.89
N GLY A 149 3.80 10.95 4.17
CA GLY A 149 2.99 10.24 3.17
C GLY A 149 1.93 11.13 2.55
N ARG A 150 1.17 11.87 3.38
CA ARG A 150 0.17 12.83 2.89
C ARG A 150 0.78 13.91 2.01
N LEU A 151 1.85 14.53 2.46
CA LEU A 151 2.53 15.57 1.69
C LEU A 151 2.98 15.03 0.32
N ARG A 152 3.59 13.84 0.29
CA ARG A 152 3.99 13.19 -0.95
C ARG A 152 2.79 12.91 -1.88
N ALA A 153 1.68 12.39 -1.35
CA ALA A 153 0.47 12.13 -2.13
C ALA A 153 -0.06 13.41 -2.79
N GLU A 154 -0.10 14.52 -2.05
CA GLU A 154 -0.55 15.82 -2.56
C GLU A 154 0.40 16.42 -3.60
N GLU A 155 1.71 16.37 -3.36
CA GLU A 155 2.71 17.03 -4.21
C GLU A 155 3.04 16.25 -5.49
N LYS A 156 2.98 14.91 -5.45
CA LYS A 156 3.44 14.06 -6.56
C LYS A 156 2.30 13.34 -7.30
N PHE A 157 1.22 13.00 -6.60
CA PHE A 157 0.20 12.10 -7.15
C PHE A 157 -1.19 12.73 -7.23
N SER A 158 -1.36 13.99 -6.78
CA SER A 158 -2.61 14.69 -7.00
C SER A 158 -2.83 14.96 -8.49
N TRP A 159 -4.08 14.98 -8.92
CA TRP A 159 -4.44 15.34 -10.31
C TRP A 159 -3.85 16.68 -10.74
N ARG A 160 -3.72 17.63 -9.80
CA ARG A 160 -3.09 18.94 -10.05
C ARG A 160 -1.59 18.79 -10.36
N ALA A 161 -0.88 17.97 -9.59
CA ALA A 161 0.55 17.72 -9.79
C ALA A 161 0.78 17.03 -11.14
N ILE A 162 0.04 15.96 -11.42
CA ILE A 162 0.11 15.21 -12.67
C ILE A 162 -0.22 16.09 -13.87
N ALA A 163 -1.27 16.91 -13.81
CA ALA A 163 -1.62 17.83 -14.89
C ALA A 163 -0.53 18.86 -15.15
N LYS A 164 0.13 19.37 -14.10
CA LYS A 164 1.25 20.28 -14.22
C LYS A 164 2.45 19.62 -14.92
N GLU A 165 2.82 18.42 -14.53
CA GLU A 165 3.92 17.67 -15.13
C GLU A 165 3.63 17.33 -16.61
N THR A 166 2.41 16.86 -16.91
CA THR A 166 1.96 16.57 -18.27
C THR A 166 2.04 17.82 -19.16
N LYS A 167 1.56 18.98 -18.65
CA LYS A 167 1.65 20.26 -19.37
C LYS A 167 3.10 20.63 -19.63
N THR A 168 3.99 20.47 -18.67
CA THR A 168 5.41 20.78 -18.81
C THR A 168 6.06 19.90 -19.89
N LEU A 169 5.74 18.60 -19.89
CA LEU A 169 6.21 17.66 -20.91
C LEU A 169 5.74 18.09 -22.31
N TYR A 170 4.47 18.40 -22.49
CA TYR A 170 3.96 18.87 -23.79
C TYR A 170 4.64 20.15 -24.25
N GLN A 171 4.88 21.09 -23.36
CA GLN A 171 5.58 22.34 -23.69
C GLN A 171 7.05 22.10 -24.10
N SER A 172 7.73 21.13 -23.49
CA SER A 172 9.11 20.77 -23.90
C SER A 172 9.12 20.15 -25.30
N LEU A 173 8.25 19.19 -25.57
CA LEU A 173 8.14 18.54 -26.87
C LEU A 173 7.83 19.51 -28.02
N VAL A 174 6.99 20.51 -27.78
CA VAL A 174 6.68 21.55 -28.77
C VAL A 174 7.89 22.43 -29.04
N ARG A 175 8.61 22.84 -27.98
CA ARG A 175 9.84 23.66 -28.14
C ARG A 175 10.93 22.93 -28.91
N ASP A 176 11.16 21.66 -28.60
CA ASP A 176 12.17 20.84 -29.27
C ASP A 176 11.86 20.66 -30.76
N ARG A 177 10.59 20.52 -31.12
CA ARG A 177 10.14 20.45 -32.52
C ARG A 177 10.35 21.74 -33.28
N ILE A 178 10.08 22.89 -32.66
CA ILE A 178 10.28 24.21 -33.27
C ILE A 178 11.80 24.48 -33.46
N GLY A 179 12.62 24.13 -32.47
CA GLY A 179 14.09 24.27 -32.57
C GLY A 179 14.69 23.42 -33.67
N GLN A 180 14.24 22.19 -33.86
CA GLN A 180 14.69 21.33 -34.97
C GLN A 180 14.27 21.83 -36.35
N ALA A 181 13.09 22.41 -36.48
CA ALA A 181 12.62 22.99 -37.76
C ALA A 181 13.41 24.21 -38.20
N GLN A 182 13.98 24.99 -37.26
CA GLN A 182 14.79 26.18 -37.55
C GLN A 182 16.25 25.85 -37.89
N THR A 183 16.73 24.65 -37.53
CA THR A 183 18.11 24.21 -37.84
C THR A 183 18.22 23.46 -39.17
N THR A 184 17.12 23.15 -39.83
CA THR A 184 17.05 22.43 -41.11
C THR A 184 16.67 23.34 -42.30
N SER A 185 16.58 24.64 -42.07
CA SER A 185 16.36 25.69 -43.07
C SER A 185 17.63 26.50 -43.29
#